data_f3b511197c5e4204fc871bf76652d79e
#
_entry.id   f3b511197c5e4204fc871bf76652d79e
#
_cell.length_a   1.000
_cell.length_b   1.000
_cell.length_c   1.000
_cell.angle_alpha   90.00
_cell.angle_beta   90.00
_cell.angle_gamma   90.00
#
_symmetry.space_group_name_H-M   'P 1'
#
loop_
_entity.id
_entity.type
_entity.pdbx_description
1 polymer ?
#
loop_
_entity_poly.entity_id
_entity_poly.type
_entity_poly.pdbx_seq_one_letter_code
_entity_poly.pdbx_strand_id
1 'polypeptide(L)'
;MMHIAETRDIATCRALRRIVFIEEQGVSEADELDDKDDEAIHLLATLNGKPVGAARLLTTEGTGKIGRVCVLAEARGTGLGAALMRAAVERFRQVPGVTNVKLGAQTHALGFYERLGFTAYGPEFDDAGIPHREMVLAL
;
A
#
# COMPACT_ATOMS: atom_id res chain seq x y z
N MET A 1 -0.11 -3.55 20.94
CA MET A 1 0.49 -4.63 20.12
C MET A 1 0.06 -4.45 18.67
N MET A 2 1.02 -4.59 17.77
CA MET A 2 0.80 -4.47 16.32
C MET A 2 0.30 -5.79 15.76
N HIS A 3 -0.74 -5.74 14.91
CA HIS A 3 -1.27 -6.91 14.23
C HIS A 3 -1.57 -6.57 12.78
N ILE A 4 -1.16 -7.41 11.84
CA ILE A 4 -1.42 -7.24 10.42
C ILE A 4 -2.04 -8.53 9.89
N ALA A 5 -3.18 -8.41 9.24
CA ALA A 5 -3.90 -9.56 8.70
C ALA A 5 -4.65 -9.21 7.43
N GLU A 6 -4.86 -10.22 6.60
CA GLU A 6 -5.78 -10.13 5.48
C GLU A 6 -7.20 -9.94 6.00
N THR A 7 -7.95 -9.08 5.35
CA THR A 7 -9.31 -8.75 5.76
C THR A 7 -10.26 -8.65 4.58
N ARG A 8 -11.54 -8.89 4.83
CA ARG A 8 -12.63 -8.61 3.89
C ARG A 8 -13.40 -7.35 4.28
N ASP A 9 -12.99 -6.69 5.34
CA ASP A 9 -13.61 -5.45 5.82
C ASP A 9 -13.13 -4.26 4.98
N ILE A 10 -13.63 -4.18 3.75
CA ILE A 10 -13.29 -3.11 2.81
C ILE A 10 -13.73 -1.75 3.36
N ALA A 11 -14.84 -1.70 4.08
CA ALA A 11 -15.35 -0.44 4.63
C ALA A 11 -14.34 0.22 5.58
N THR A 12 -13.71 -0.57 6.46
CA THR A 12 -12.66 -0.05 7.35
C THR A 12 -11.43 0.39 6.57
N CYS A 13 -11.01 -0.39 5.57
CA CYS A 13 -9.89 0.00 4.71
C CYS A 13 -10.17 1.32 3.99
N ARG A 14 -11.36 1.49 3.44
CA ARG A 14 -11.78 2.73 2.78
C ARG A 14 -11.82 3.91 3.74
N ALA A 15 -12.27 3.71 4.97
CA ALA A 15 -12.28 4.75 5.99
C ALA A 15 -10.86 5.27 6.29
N LEU A 16 -9.89 4.36 6.41
CA LEU A 16 -8.49 4.72 6.61
C LEU A 16 -7.92 5.46 5.40
N ARG A 17 -8.21 4.99 4.20
CA ARG A 17 -7.76 5.63 2.96
C ARG A 17 -8.33 7.03 2.82
N ARG A 18 -9.58 7.23 3.21
CA ARG A 18 -10.21 8.54 3.20
C ARG A 18 -9.45 9.53 4.11
N ILE A 19 -9.12 9.11 5.31
CA ILE A 19 -8.37 9.95 6.26
C ILE A 19 -7.02 10.36 5.68
N VAL A 20 -6.25 9.41 5.16
CA VAL A 20 -4.89 9.65 4.70
C VAL A 20 -4.85 10.32 3.33
N PHE A 21 -5.59 9.82 2.35
CA PHE A 21 -5.47 10.31 0.98
C PHE A 21 -6.35 11.54 0.73
N ILE A 22 -7.57 11.54 1.18
CA ILE A 22 -8.50 12.65 0.92
C ILE A 22 -8.30 13.78 1.91
N GLU A 23 -8.36 13.49 3.22
CA GLU A 23 -8.33 14.52 4.25
C GLU A 23 -6.93 15.09 4.47
N GLU A 24 -5.88 14.26 4.52
CA GLU A 24 -4.50 14.74 4.72
C GLU A 24 -3.83 15.19 3.42
N GLN A 25 -3.89 14.37 2.36
CA GLN A 25 -3.13 14.61 1.13
C GLN A 25 -3.91 15.39 0.07
N GLY A 26 -5.19 15.62 0.27
CA GLY A 26 -5.99 16.40 -0.66
C GLY A 26 -6.32 15.70 -1.96
N VAL A 27 -6.20 14.38 -2.03
CA VAL A 27 -6.63 13.59 -3.19
C VAL A 27 -8.14 13.70 -3.31
N SER A 28 -8.64 13.88 -4.54
CA SER A 28 -10.10 13.93 -4.76
C SER A 28 -10.74 12.58 -4.49
N GLU A 29 -11.99 12.58 -4.07
CA GLU A 29 -12.75 11.36 -3.86
C GLU A 29 -12.82 10.53 -5.15
N ALA A 30 -12.98 11.19 -6.30
CA ALA A 30 -13.00 10.53 -7.60
C ALA A 30 -11.68 9.82 -7.92
N ASP A 31 -10.54 10.39 -7.54
CA ASP A 31 -9.22 9.79 -7.76
C ASP A 31 -8.93 8.65 -6.79
N GLU A 32 -9.44 8.69 -5.56
CA GLU A 32 -9.23 7.64 -4.58
C GLU A 32 -10.12 6.42 -4.84
N LEU A 33 -11.37 6.62 -5.20
CA LEU A 33 -12.31 5.55 -5.49
C LEU A 33 -12.08 4.96 -6.88
N ASP A 34 -12.05 3.63 -6.96
CA ASP A 34 -12.04 2.90 -8.22
C ASP A 34 -12.85 1.60 -8.06
N ASP A 35 -12.95 0.78 -9.10
CA ASP A 35 -13.73 -0.46 -9.10
C ASP A 35 -12.89 -1.70 -8.77
N LYS A 36 -11.68 -1.54 -8.23
CA LYS A 36 -10.72 -2.64 -8.03
C LYS A 36 -10.77 -3.27 -6.66
N ASP A 37 -11.46 -2.67 -5.70
CA ASP A 37 -11.47 -3.18 -4.33
C ASP A 37 -12.04 -4.58 -4.21
N ASP A 38 -13.05 -4.93 -5.01
CA ASP A 38 -13.69 -6.24 -4.92
C ASP A 38 -12.80 -7.39 -5.42
N GLU A 39 -11.86 -7.11 -6.31
CA GLU A 39 -10.93 -8.12 -6.84
C GLU A 39 -9.61 -8.19 -6.07
N ALA A 40 -9.38 -7.26 -5.15
CA ALA A 40 -8.12 -7.12 -4.44
C ALA A 40 -8.07 -7.94 -3.16
N ILE A 41 -6.84 -8.27 -2.74
CA ILE A 41 -6.57 -8.71 -1.37
C ILE A 41 -6.32 -7.45 -0.54
N HIS A 42 -6.95 -7.35 0.61
CA HIS A 42 -6.78 -6.22 1.53
C HIS A 42 -6.06 -6.66 2.79
N LEU A 43 -5.06 -5.89 3.20
CA LEU A 43 -4.40 -6.06 4.49
C LEU A 43 -4.82 -4.91 5.41
N LEU A 44 -5.10 -5.27 6.66
CA LEU A 44 -5.45 -4.32 7.70
C LEU A 44 -4.45 -4.41 8.84
N ALA A 45 -3.90 -3.27 9.24
CA ALA A 45 -3.00 -3.16 10.38
C ALA A 45 -3.75 -2.53 11.55
N THR A 46 -3.65 -3.16 12.71
CA THR A 46 -4.20 -2.64 13.96
C THR A 46 -3.10 -2.43 14.99
N LEU A 47 -3.30 -1.46 15.86
CA LEU A 47 -2.44 -1.20 17.00
C LEU A 47 -3.31 -1.19 18.24
N ASN A 48 -3.08 -2.15 19.14
CA ASN A 48 -3.92 -2.35 20.32
C ASN A 48 -5.41 -2.49 19.97
N GLY A 49 -5.69 -3.19 18.87
CA GLY A 49 -7.05 -3.44 18.40
C GLY A 49 -7.68 -2.33 17.57
N LYS A 50 -7.01 -1.18 17.43
CA LYS A 50 -7.53 -0.06 16.64
C LYS A 50 -7.00 -0.12 15.21
N PRO A 51 -7.85 -0.06 14.17
CA PRO A 51 -7.38 0.03 12.80
C PRO A 51 -6.58 1.31 12.55
N VAL A 52 -5.36 1.16 12.04
CA VAL A 52 -4.44 2.30 11.84
C VAL A 52 -3.72 2.28 10.49
N GLY A 53 -3.84 1.20 9.72
CA GLY A 53 -3.19 1.12 8.42
C GLY A 53 -3.83 0.10 7.51
N ALA A 54 -3.63 0.26 6.21
CA ALA A 54 -4.15 -0.65 5.19
C ALA A 54 -3.25 -0.70 3.97
N ALA A 55 -3.37 -1.77 3.19
CA ALA A 55 -2.74 -1.90 1.88
C ALA A 55 -3.65 -2.74 0.99
N ARG A 56 -3.61 -2.45 -0.31
CA ARG A 56 -4.36 -3.18 -1.33
C ARG A 56 -3.42 -3.91 -2.26
N LEU A 57 -3.68 -5.20 -2.49
CA LEU A 57 -2.85 -6.08 -3.29
C LEU A 57 -3.63 -6.53 -4.52
N LEU A 58 -3.09 -6.25 -5.70
CA LEU A 58 -3.65 -6.67 -6.98
C LEU A 58 -2.63 -7.54 -7.71
N THR A 59 -3.10 -8.52 -8.47
CA THR A 59 -2.25 -9.42 -9.25
C THR A 59 -2.61 -9.35 -10.73
N THR A 60 -1.62 -9.17 -11.60
CA THR A 60 -1.81 -9.15 -13.04
C THR A 60 -0.61 -9.82 -13.72
N GLU A 61 -0.86 -10.92 -14.45
CA GLU A 61 0.16 -11.56 -15.28
C GLU A 61 1.51 -11.81 -14.59
N GLY A 62 1.48 -12.40 -13.41
CA GLY A 62 2.70 -12.74 -12.67
C GLY A 62 3.32 -11.58 -11.90
N THR A 63 2.70 -10.43 -11.91
CA THR A 63 3.13 -9.26 -11.15
C THR A 63 2.15 -8.95 -10.04
N GLY A 64 2.65 -8.82 -8.81
CA GLY A 64 1.88 -8.30 -7.70
C GLY A 64 2.01 -6.78 -7.63
N LYS A 65 0.90 -6.07 -7.46
CA LYS A 65 0.93 -4.62 -7.30
C LYS A 65 0.40 -4.23 -5.93
N ILE A 66 1.22 -3.53 -5.17
CA ILE A 66 0.83 -2.96 -3.88
C ILE A 66 0.38 -1.52 -4.11
N GLY A 67 -0.81 -1.20 -3.64
CA GLY A 67 -1.34 0.15 -3.74
C GLY A 67 -2.15 0.53 -2.51
N ARG A 68 -2.57 1.79 -2.46
CA ARG A 68 -3.39 2.32 -1.37
C ARG A 68 -2.78 2.03 0.01
N VAL A 69 -1.45 2.09 0.11
CA VAL A 69 -0.75 1.92 1.39
C VAL A 69 -0.97 3.19 2.21
N CYS A 70 -1.54 3.03 3.38
CA CYS A 70 -1.78 4.16 4.27
C CYS A 70 -1.57 3.77 5.72
N VAL A 71 -1.06 4.73 6.50
CA VAL A 71 -0.89 4.60 7.95
C VAL A 71 -1.35 5.91 8.57
N LEU A 72 -2.22 5.82 9.57
CA LEU A 72 -2.68 7.01 10.28
C LEU A 72 -1.51 7.74 10.96
N ALA A 73 -1.59 9.06 11.03
CA ALA A 73 -0.53 9.90 11.60
C ALA A 73 -0.09 9.42 12.99
N GLU A 74 -1.05 9.01 13.83
CA GLU A 74 -0.79 8.53 15.19
C GLU A 74 0.05 7.24 15.27
N ALA A 75 0.09 6.46 14.18
CA ALA A 75 0.85 5.20 14.11
C ALA A 75 2.14 5.31 13.29
N ARG A 76 2.44 6.47 12.73
CA ARG A 76 3.67 6.69 11.99
C ARG A 76 4.87 6.71 12.93
N GLY A 77 6.03 6.28 12.44
CA GLY A 77 7.24 6.22 13.26
C GLY A 77 7.30 5.03 14.21
N THR A 78 6.35 4.11 14.14
CA THR A 78 6.30 2.91 15.00
C THR A 78 6.86 1.66 14.31
N GLY A 79 7.25 1.75 13.03
CA GLY A 79 7.63 0.59 12.21
C GLY A 79 6.46 -0.13 11.58
N LEU A 80 5.23 0.35 11.78
CA LEU A 80 4.03 -0.30 11.26
C LEU A 80 3.97 -0.29 9.74
N GLY A 81 4.39 0.81 9.10
CA GLY A 81 4.43 0.89 7.64
C GLY A 81 5.36 -0.15 7.03
N ALA A 82 6.55 -0.33 7.60
CA ALA A 82 7.49 -1.35 7.14
C ALA A 82 6.95 -2.76 7.35
N ALA A 83 6.31 -3.02 8.50
CA ALA A 83 5.70 -4.31 8.80
C ALA A 83 4.56 -4.62 7.82
N LEU A 84 3.75 -3.62 7.49
CA LEU A 84 2.64 -3.75 6.54
C LEU A 84 3.18 -4.11 5.14
N MET A 85 4.25 -3.45 4.71
CA MET A 85 4.89 -3.74 3.42
C MET A 85 5.50 -5.14 3.38
N ARG A 86 6.17 -5.57 4.46
CA ARG A 86 6.72 -6.94 4.53
C ARG A 86 5.61 -7.98 4.47
N ALA A 87 4.50 -7.75 5.14
CA ALA A 87 3.33 -8.62 5.08
C ALA A 87 2.76 -8.71 3.67
N ALA A 88 2.70 -7.59 2.96
CA ALA A 88 2.22 -7.54 1.58
C ALA A 88 3.13 -8.35 0.64
N VAL A 89 4.43 -8.18 0.74
CA VAL A 89 5.42 -8.94 -0.06
C VAL A 89 5.31 -10.44 0.24
N GLU A 90 5.24 -10.79 1.52
CA GLU A 90 5.11 -12.20 1.93
C GLU A 90 3.81 -12.83 1.41
N ARG A 91 2.72 -12.06 1.41
CA ARG A 91 1.45 -12.55 0.86
C ARG A 91 1.56 -12.84 -0.64
N PHE A 92 2.27 -12.00 -1.39
CA PHE A 92 2.51 -12.24 -2.81
C PHE A 92 3.40 -13.47 -3.06
N ARG A 93 4.34 -13.77 -2.17
CA ARG A 93 5.14 -15.01 -2.28
C ARG A 93 4.27 -16.26 -2.23
N GLN A 94 3.11 -16.18 -1.62
CA GLN A 94 2.16 -17.29 -1.51
C GLN A 94 1.21 -17.39 -2.71
N VAL A 95 1.22 -16.41 -3.62
CA VAL A 95 0.37 -16.44 -4.82
C VAL A 95 1.14 -17.14 -5.94
N PRO A 96 0.62 -18.29 -6.45
CA PRO A 96 1.32 -19.02 -7.52
C PRO A 96 1.53 -18.14 -8.77
N GLY A 97 2.73 -18.20 -9.32
CA GLY A 97 3.06 -17.49 -10.56
C GLY A 97 3.48 -16.03 -10.41
N VAL A 98 3.38 -15.45 -9.22
CA VAL A 98 3.86 -14.08 -8.98
C VAL A 98 5.39 -14.11 -8.79
N THR A 99 6.10 -13.37 -9.63
CA THR A 99 7.58 -13.37 -9.66
C THR A 99 8.18 -12.04 -9.25
N ASN A 100 7.38 -10.98 -9.22
CA ASN A 100 7.83 -9.64 -8.84
C ASN A 100 6.69 -8.84 -8.23
N VAL A 101 7.05 -7.81 -7.48
CA VAL A 101 6.09 -6.90 -6.85
C VAL A 101 6.42 -5.48 -7.27
N LYS A 102 5.41 -4.73 -7.69
CA LYS A 102 5.54 -3.34 -8.12
C LYS A 102 4.67 -2.42 -7.28
N LEU A 103 5.08 -1.17 -7.23
CA LEU A 103 4.28 -0.11 -6.62
C LEU A 103 4.65 1.24 -7.24
N GLY A 104 3.74 2.20 -7.14
CA GLY A 104 4.02 3.60 -7.44
C GLY A 104 4.28 4.33 -6.13
N ALA A 105 5.52 4.78 -5.92
CA ALA A 105 5.91 5.45 -4.69
C ALA A 105 5.87 6.96 -4.86
N GLN A 106 5.27 7.66 -3.90
CA GLN A 106 5.43 9.11 -3.80
C GLN A 106 6.92 9.42 -3.66
N THR A 107 7.42 10.43 -4.39
CA THR A 107 8.87 10.66 -4.48
C THR A 107 9.54 10.92 -3.14
N HIS A 108 8.84 11.54 -2.19
CA HIS A 108 9.39 11.74 -0.84
C HIS A 108 9.54 10.45 -0.04
N ALA A 109 8.92 9.35 -0.48
CA ALA A 109 8.95 8.06 0.21
C ALA A 109 9.89 7.04 -0.46
N LEU A 110 10.62 7.40 -1.51
CA LEU A 110 11.51 6.47 -2.22
C LEU A 110 12.50 5.78 -1.28
N GLY A 111 13.15 6.53 -0.41
CA GLY A 111 14.12 5.96 0.55
C GLY A 111 13.52 4.91 1.48
N PHE A 112 12.28 5.09 1.88
CA PHE A 112 11.56 4.12 2.70
C PHE A 112 11.43 2.79 1.98
N TYR A 113 10.99 2.80 0.72
CA TYR A 113 10.82 1.58 -0.06
C TYR A 113 12.15 0.97 -0.49
N GLU A 114 13.17 1.78 -0.76
CA GLU A 114 14.52 1.28 -1.08
C GLU A 114 15.10 0.46 0.07
N ARG A 115 14.88 0.89 1.31
CA ARG A 115 15.31 0.12 2.50
C ARG A 115 14.61 -1.24 2.61
N LEU A 116 13.44 -1.40 1.98
CA LEU A 116 12.71 -2.66 1.95
C LEU A 116 13.09 -3.55 0.75
N GLY A 117 14.05 -3.09 -0.08
CA GLY A 117 14.57 -3.85 -1.20
C GLY A 117 14.01 -3.46 -2.56
N PHE A 118 13.12 -2.47 -2.62
CA PHE A 118 12.57 -2.01 -3.90
C PHE A 118 13.55 -1.12 -4.63
N THR A 119 13.53 -1.18 -5.96
CA THR A 119 14.35 -0.35 -6.83
C THR A 119 13.46 0.54 -7.69
N ALA A 120 13.74 1.83 -7.70
CA ALA A 120 13.02 2.78 -8.55
C ALA A 120 13.48 2.66 -10.00
N TYR A 121 12.56 2.83 -10.93
CA TYR A 121 12.86 2.82 -12.37
C TYR A 121 11.89 3.74 -13.11
N GLY A 122 12.30 4.14 -14.32
CA GLY A 122 11.48 5.00 -15.16
C GLY A 122 11.42 6.45 -14.67
N PRO A 123 10.75 7.31 -15.43
CA PRO A 123 10.64 8.73 -15.08
C PRO A 123 9.64 8.96 -13.95
N GLU A 124 9.75 10.14 -13.35
CA GLU A 124 8.73 10.64 -12.44
C GLU A 124 7.42 10.87 -13.19
N PHE A 125 6.30 10.55 -12.56
CA PHE A 125 4.96 10.78 -13.12
C PHE A 125 4.05 11.36 -12.06
N ASP A 126 2.96 12.01 -12.52
CA ASP A 126 1.94 12.56 -11.63
C ASP A 126 0.85 11.52 -11.37
N ASP A 127 0.48 11.34 -10.11
CA ASP A 127 -0.67 10.53 -9.72
C ASP A 127 -1.47 11.32 -8.68
N ALA A 128 -2.69 11.68 -9.05
CA ALA A 128 -3.59 12.49 -8.22
C ALA A 128 -2.96 13.82 -7.74
N GLY A 129 -2.13 14.44 -8.59
CA GLY A 129 -1.44 15.69 -8.28
C GLY A 129 -0.17 15.52 -7.44
N ILE A 130 0.26 14.31 -7.16
CA ILE A 130 1.44 14.02 -6.34
C ILE A 130 2.50 13.35 -7.20
N PRO A 131 3.77 13.82 -7.17
CA PRO A 131 4.84 13.16 -7.95
C PRO A 131 5.16 11.76 -7.42
N HIS A 132 5.27 10.80 -8.35
CA HIS A 132 5.53 9.39 -8.07
C HIS A 132 6.63 8.84 -8.95
N ARG A 133 7.24 7.72 -8.54
CA ARG A 133 8.07 6.86 -9.39
C ARG A 133 7.67 5.41 -9.21
N GLU A 134 7.77 4.64 -10.29
CA GLU A 134 7.57 3.18 -10.23
C GLU A 134 8.73 2.53 -9.50
N MET A 135 8.42 1.51 -8.70
CA MET A 135 9.41 0.70 -8.00
C MET A 135 9.09 -0.78 -8.15
N VAL A 136 10.12 -1.62 -8.13
CA VAL A 136 9.99 -3.07 -8.32
C VAL A 136 10.88 -3.83 -7.34
N LEU A 137 10.38 -4.99 -6.90
CA LEU A 137 11.10 -5.97 -6.10
C LEU A 137 10.94 -7.34 -6.75
N ALA A 138 12.06 -8.01 -7.07
CA ALA A 138 12.03 -9.39 -7.54
C ALA A 138 11.83 -10.34 -6.35
N LEU A 139 10.93 -11.29 -6.49
CA LEU A 139 10.67 -12.28 -5.46
C LEU A 139 11.63 -13.48 -5.53
#